data_b97220e37931ddc41ea0c24f1454c981
#
_entry.id   b97220e37931ddc41ea0c24f1454c981
#
_cell.length_a   1.000
_cell.length_b   1.000
_cell.length_c   1.000
_cell.angle_alpha   90.00
_cell.angle_beta   90.00
_cell.angle_gamma   90.00
#
_symmetry.space_group_name_H-M   'P 1'
#
loop_
_entity.id
_entity.type
_entity.pdbx_description
1 polymer ?
#
loop_
_entity_poly.entity_id
_entity_poly.type
_entity_poly.pdbx_seq_one_letter_code
_entity_poly.pdbx_strand_id
1 'polypeptide(L)'
;DGVDEFAKFLEAGGTLIAAGAAVRFPIEFGWAHTIDAEAITGVTAQRPIVQAEVGRPDHPVFYGYTDKIMPIKYVGGSTLRGGLADSGNILARYVGGDSSVLSGSMTGADQLRQRAIAADIPNAHNGKGRVFLFANNPIYRWQNHGEFNLVFNAMLNWSYVPPPPPAAAPAPPTGGRGGRAAQQ
;
A
#
# COMPACT_ATOMS: atom_id res chain seq x y z
N ASP A 1 15.69 21.21 -13.27
CA ASP A 1 14.24 21.41 -13.30
C ASP A 1 13.58 20.97 -11.98
N GLY A 2 12.24 21.00 -11.89
CA GLY A 2 11.56 20.63 -10.65
C GLY A 2 11.77 19.17 -10.26
N VAL A 3 11.92 18.27 -11.21
CA VAL A 3 12.16 16.83 -10.96
C VAL A 3 13.54 16.64 -10.34
N ASP A 4 14.55 17.37 -10.86
CA ASP A 4 15.92 17.28 -10.32
C ASP A 4 15.96 17.76 -8.85
N GLU A 5 15.15 18.76 -8.49
CA GLU A 5 15.10 19.23 -7.11
C GLU A 5 14.45 18.20 -6.18
N PHE A 6 13.42 17.49 -6.64
CA PHE A 6 12.87 16.34 -5.87
C PHE A 6 13.89 15.21 -5.74
N ALA A 7 14.63 14.90 -6.81
CA ALA A 7 15.70 13.90 -6.77
C ALA A 7 16.76 14.27 -5.72
N LYS A 8 17.26 15.49 -5.75
CA LYS A 8 18.23 16.01 -4.75
C LYS A 8 17.67 15.96 -3.32
N PHE A 9 16.38 16.29 -3.14
CA PHE A 9 15.72 16.20 -1.84
C PHE A 9 15.71 14.77 -1.30
N LEU A 10 15.38 13.78 -2.15
CA LEU A 10 15.43 12.37 -1.78
C LEU A 10 16.87 11.90 -1.53
N GLU A 11 17.84 12.31 -2.36
CA GLU A 11 19.26 12.01 -2.15
C GLU A 11 19.82 12.55 -0.83
N ALA A 12 19.28 13.67 -0.37
CA ALA A 12 19.59 14.25 0.93
C ALA A 12 18.91 13.53 2.10
N GLY A 13 18.11 12.48 1.85
CA GLY A 13 17.38 11.73 2.87
C GLY A 13 15.96 12.26 3.12
N GLY A 14 15.43 13.09 2.22
CA GLY A 14 14.08 13.64 2.33
C GLY A 14 12.99 12.57 2.20
N THR A 15 11.80 12.88 2.73
CA THR A 15 10.62 12.01 2.64
C THR A 15 9.56 12.65 1.77
N LEU A 16 9.18 11.96 0.70
CA LEU A 16 8.10 12.34 -0.22
C LEU A 16 6.83 11.58 0.15
N ILE A 17 5.71 12.28 0.32
CA ILE A 17 4.39 11.69 0.54
C ILE A 17 3.52 11.99 -0.69
N ALA A 18 3.11 10.96 -1.40
CA ALA A 18 2.26 11.06 -2.59
C ALA A 18 0.90 10.40 -2.35
N ALA A 19 -0.19 11.08 -2.71
CA ALA A 19 -1.55 10.60 -2.52
C ALA A 19 -2.41 10.70 -3.78
N GLY A 20 -3.32 9.74 -3.97
CA GLY A 20 -4.21 9.68 -5.13
C GLY A 20 -3.44 9.58 -6.44
N ALA A 21 -3.74 10.44 -7.40
CA ALA A 21 -3.07 10.44 -8.71
C ALA A 21 -1.57 10.77 -8.63
N ALA A 22 -1.13 11.47 -7.58
CA ALA A 22 0.27 11.87 -7.42
C ALA A 22 1.21 10.68 -7.16
N VAL A 23 0.70 9.49 -6.81
CA VAL A 23 1.53 8.29 -6.64
C VAL A 23 2.29 7.91 -7.92
N ARG A 24 1.77 8.29 -9.09
CA ARG A 24 2.44 8.03 -10.38
C ARG A 24 3.77 8.77 -10.50
N PHE A 25 3.88 9.95 -9.92
CA PHE A 25 5.07 10.78 -10.02
C PHE A 25 6.34 10.05 -9.53
N PRO A 26 6.48 9.61 -8.27
CA PRO A 26 7.66 8.88 -7.84
C PRO A 26 7.83 7.52 -8.53
N ILE A 27 6.75 6.90 -9.00
CA ILE A 27 6.80 5.64 -9.75
C ILE A 27 7.42 5.86 -11.13
N GLU A 28 6.97 6.85 -11.88
CA GLU A 28 7.44 7.19 -13.24
C GLU A 28 8.91 7.59 -13.27
N PHE A 29 9.40 8.20 -12.19
CA PHE A 29 10.83 8.55 -12.06
C PHE A 29 11.67 7.47 -11.39
N GLY A 30 11.13 6.27 -11.16
CA GLY A 30 11.86 5.12 -10.63
C GLY A 30 12.26 5.25 -9.14
N TRP A 31 11.62 6.15 -8.38
CA TRP A 31 11.93 6.35 -6.96
C TRP A 31 11.15 5.41 -6.04
N ALA A 32 10.24 4.64 -6.58
CA ALA A 32 9.38 3.72 -5.84
C ALA A 32 9.81 2.24 -5.97
N HIS A 33 11.07 1.97 -6.28
CA HIS A 33 11.63 0.63 -6.49
C HIS A 33 10.83 -0.17 -7.54
N THR A 34 10.30 -1.37 -7.13
CA THR A 34 9.48 -2.24 -7.98
C THR A 34 7.97 -2.07 -7.75
N ILE A 35 7.56 -0.94 -7.13
CA ILE A 35 6.14 -0.63 -6.99
C ILE A 35 5.63 0.03 -8.28
N ASP A 36 4.54 -0.51 -8.81
CA ASP A 36 3.81 0.04 -9.97
C ASP A 36 2.43 0.57 -9.58
N ALA A 37 1.93 1.53 -10.35
CA ALA A 37 0.55 1.98 -10.28
C ALA A 37 -0.31 1.23 -11.30
N GLU A 38 -1.26 0.44 -10.83
CA GLU A 38 -2.12 -0.40 -11.66
C GLU A 38 -3.55 0.15 -11.71
N ALA A 39 -4.08 0.35 -12.90
CA ALA A 39 -5.46 0.78 -13.08
C ALA A 39 -6.43 -0.34 -12.67
N ILE A 40 -7.55 0.04 -12.05
CA ILE A 40 -8.65 -0.86 -11.75
C ILE A 40 -9.67 -0.75 -12.87
N THR A 41 -10.05 -1.88 -13.45
CA THR A 41 -11.11 -1.98 -14.46
C THR A 41 -12.31 -2.75 -13.88
N GLY A 42 -13.49 -2.56 -14.48
CA GLY A 42 -14.70 -3.29 -14.07
C GLY A 42 -15.31 -2.83 -12.75
N VAL A 43 -14.90 -1.67 -12.24
CA VAL A 43 -15.48 -1.05 -11.05
C VAL A 43 -16.26 0.19 -11.44
N THR A 44 -17.53 0.27 -11.00
CA THR A 44 -18.33 1.49 -11.04
C THR A 44 -18.71 1.87 -9.62
N ALA A 45 -18.37 3.09 -9.22
CA ALA A 45 -18.55 3.50 -7.83
C ALA A 45 -18.83 5.01 -7.71
N GLN A 46 -19.66 5.36 -6.73
CA GLN A 46 -19.96 6.75 -6.38
C GLN A 46 -19.28 7.14 -5.06
N ARG A 47 -17.98 6.96 -5.00
CA ARG A 47 -17.14 7.28 -3.84
C ARG A 47 -17.64 6.67 -2.52
N PRO A 48 -17.88 5.35 -2.49
CA PRO A 48 -18.32 4.65 -1.28
C PRO A 48 -17.25 4.65 -0.20
N ILE A 49 -17.65 4.28 1.01
CA ILE A 49 -16.73 3.85 2.07
C ILE A 49 -16.58 2.33 1.94
N VAL A 50 -15.36 1.87 1.90
CA VAL A 50 -15.01 0.45 1.78
C VAL A 50 -14.04 0.04 2.86
N GLN A 51 -13.86 -1.25 3.06
CA GLN A 51 -12.92 -1.79 4.04
C GLN A 51 -11.52 -1.94 3.44
N ALA A 52 -10.52 -1.54 4.21
CA ALA A 52 -9.11 -1.85 3.97
C ALA A 52 -8.54 -2.66 5.13
N GLU A 53 -7.66 -3.59 4.82
CA GLU A 53 -6.91 -4.38 5.79
C GLU A 53 -5.54 -3.75 6.02
N VAL A 54 -5.18 -3.56 7.29
CA VAL A 54 -3.87 -3.10 7.74
C VAL A 54 -2.90 -4.27 7.70
N GLY A 55 -1.89 -4.20 6.84
CA GLY A 55 -0.87 -5.25 6.69
C GLY A 55 0.28 -5.14 7.70
N ARG A 56 0.54 -3.93 8.20
CA ARG A 56 1.65 -3.62 9.11
C ARG A 56 1.16 -2.80 10.31
N PRO A 57 0.43 -3.40 11.26
CA PRO A 57 -0.15 -2.67 12.40
C PRO A 57 0.89 -2.04 13.34
N ASP A 58 2.10 -2.54 13.33
CA ASP A 58 3.27 -2.03 14.05
C ASP A 58 3.90 -0.78 13.40
N HIS A 59 3.50 -0.47 12.17
CA HIS A 59 4.07 0.64 11.43
C HIS A 59 3.55 1.99 11.94
N PRO A 60 4.41 3.01 12.14
CA PRO A 60 4.01 4.31 12.69
C PRO A 60 2.86 5.00 11.95
N VAL A 61 2.70 4.75 10.66
CA VAL A 61 1.60 5.30 9.87
C VAL A 61 0.21 4.93 10.44
N PHE A 62 0.15 3.81 11.20
CA PHE A 62 -1.08 3.33 11.83
C PHE A 62 -1.19 3.68 13.33
N TYR A 63 -0.36 4.55 13.87
CA TYR A 63 -0.52 5.01 15.25
C TYR A 63 -1.89 5.65 15.45
N GLY A 64 -2.59 5.18 16.49
CA GLY A 64 -3.97 5.56 16.78
C GLY A 64 -5.05 4.71 16.10
N TYR A 65 -4.67 3.77 15.23
CA TYR A 65 -5.58 2.74 14.70
C TYR A 65 -5.41 1.46 15.50
N THR A 66 -6.52 0.92 16.02
CA THR A 66 -6.51 -0.29 16.86
C THR A 66 -6.98 -1.51 16.10
N ASP A 67 -7.77 -1.31 15.05
CA ASP A 67 -8.41 -2.37 14.30
C ASP A 67 -7.58 -2.77 13.08
N LYS A 68 -7.58 -4.07 12.78
CA LYS A 68 -6.96 -4.60 11.58
C LYS A 68 -7.68 -4.18 10.30
N ILE A 69 -8.97 -3.90 10.40
CA ILE A 69 -9.82 -3.46 9.29
C ILE A 69 -10.23 -2.01 9.55
N MET A 70 -9.99 -1.14 8.60
CA MET A 70 -10.34 0.27 8.69
C MET A 70 -11.25 0.70 7.53
N PRO A 71 -12.20 1.62 7.78
CA PRO A 71 -13.00 2.22 6.73
C PRO A 71 -12.18 3.26 5.97
N ILE A 72 -12.19 3.17 4.64
CA ILE A 72 -11.52 4.14 3.78
C ILE A 72 -12.45 4.62 2.66
N LYS A 73 -12.21 5.81 2.18
CA LYS A 73 -12.94 6.39 1.04
C LYS A 73 -12.38 5.85 -0.27
N TYR A 74 -13.21 5.18 -1.06
CA TYR A 74 -12.85 4.84 -2.43
C TYR A 74 -13.16 6.03 -3.34
N VAL A 75 -12.15 6.57 -3.98
CA VAL A 75 -12.27 7.72 -4.89
C VAL A 75 -11.95 7.38 -6.34
N GLY A 76 -11.74 6.11 -6.63
CA GLY A 76 -11.23 5.65 -7.92
C GLY A 76 -9.70 5.80 -8.00
N GLY A 77 -9.17 5.70 -9.19
CA GLY A 77 -7.73 5.83 -9.43
C GLY A 77 -7.01 4.49 -9.54
N SER A 78 -5.71 4.51 -9.32
CA SER A 78 -4.85 3.33 -9.36
C SER A 78 -4.80 2.62 -8.01
N THR A 79 -4.43 1.35 -8.05
CA THR A 79 -3.90 0.60 -6.89
C THR A 79 -2.40 0.43 -7.07
N LEU A 80 -1.74 -0.07 -6.05
CA LEU A 80 -0.31 -0.34 -6.10
C LEU A 80 -0.08 -1.84 -6.31
N ARG A 81 0.94 -2.18 -7.07
CA ARG A 81 1.44 -3.53 -7.23
C ARG A 81 2.93 -3.55 -6.94
N GLY A 82 3.34 -4.31 -5.93
CA GLY A 82 4.75 -4.52 -5.60
C GLY A 82 5.24 -5.88 -6.07
N GLY A 83 6.51 -5.94 -6.50
CA GLY A 83 7.23 -7.19 -6.66
C GLY A 83 7.44 -7.91 -5.33
N LEU A 84 7.98 -9.14 -5.37
CA LEU A 84 8.24 -9.94 -4.15
C LEU A 84 9.18 -9.21 -3.17
N ALA A 85 10.17 -8.49 -3.70
CA ALA A 85 11.13 -7.73 -2.90
C ALA A 85 10.47 -6.61 -2.09
N ASP A 86 9.41 -6.01 -2.62
CA ASP A 86 8.69 -4.90 -2.00
C ASP A 86 7.38 -5.31 -1.30
N SER A 87 7.12 -6.63 -1.18
CA SER A 87 5.90 -7.12 -0.52
C SER A 87 5.80 -6.64 0.94
N GLY A 88 6.92 -6.53 1.65
CA GLY A 88 7.02 -6.00 2.99
C GLY A 88 6.82 -4.49 3.11
N ASN A 89 6.91 -3.76 1.99
CA ASN A 89 6.70 -2.33 1.91
C ASN A 89 5.21 -1.96 1.79
N ILE A 90 4.35 -2.92 1.46
CA ILE A 90 2.90 -2.71 1.39
C ILE A 90 2.33 -2.59 2.80
N LEU A 91 1.68 -1.49 3.07
CA LEU A 91 1.11 -1.15 4.38
C LEU A 91 -0.35 -1.56 4.53
N ALA A 92 -1.15 -1.39 3.47
CA ALA A 92 -2.57 -1.71 3.50
C ALA A 92 -3.09 -2.16 2.13
N ARG A 93 -4.19 -2.94 2.16
CA ARG A 93 -4.86 -3.48 0.97
C ARG A 93 -6.37 -3.34 1.10
N TYR A 94 -7.08 -3.24 -0.01
CA TYR A 94 -8.53 -3.39 -0.01
C TYR A 94 -8.91 -4.82 0.42
N VAL A 95 -9.96 -4.96 1.22
CA VAL A 95 -10.59 -6.26 1.50
C VAL A 95 -11.23 -6.80 0.23
N GLY A 96 -12.04 -5.98 -0.44
CA GLY A 96 -12.73 -6.29 -1.68
C GLY A 96 -13.94 -7.22 -1.49
N GLY A 97 -14.80 -7.24 -2.51
CA GLY A 97 -16.08 -7.93 -2.46
C GLY A 97 -17.21 -7.08 -1.88
N ASP A 98 -18.46 -7.42 -2.22
CA ASP A 98 -19.63 -6.62 -1.88
C ASP A 98 -19.82 -6.40 -0.36
N SER A 99 -19.46 -7.40 0.45
CA SER A 99 -19.51 -7.30 1.92
C SER A 99 -18.53 -6.28 2.50
N SER A 100 -17.54 -5.84 1.73
CA SER A 100 -16.58 -4.81 2.14
C SER A 100 -17.06 -3.39 1.88
N VAL A 101 -18.19 -3.20 1.21
CA VAL A 101 -18.79 -1.89 0.93
C VAL A 101 -19.64 -1.50 2.13
N LEU A 102 -19.16 -0.55 2.92
CA LEU A 102 -19.82 -0.13 4.16
C LEU A 102 -20.91 0.92 3.94
N SER A 103 -20.76 1.75 2.91
CA SER A 103 -21.68 2.83 2.60
C SER A 103 -21.50 3.31 1.18
N GLY A 104 -22.58 3.73 0.54
CA GLY A 104 -22.58 4.19 -0.84
C GLY A 104 -22.82 3.07 -1.85
N SER A 105 -22.66 3.37 -3.15
CA SER A 105 -22.89 2.43 -4.24
C SER A 105 -21.59 2.05 -4.93
N MET A 106 -21.39 0.74 -5.11
CA MET A 106 -20.29 0.18 -5.86
C MET A 106 -20.71 -1.12 -6.53
N THR A 107 -20.29 -1.31 -7.77
CA THR A 107 -20.33 -2.60 -8.48
C THR A 107 -18.92 -3.00 -8.86
N GLY A 108 -18.66 -4.31 -8.88
CA GLY A 108 -17.32 -4.82 -9.17
C GLY A 108 -16.34 -4.71 -7.99
N ALA A 109 -16.84 -4.67 -6.75
CA ALA A 109 -16.00 -4.59 -5.55
C ALA A 109 -15.00 -5.75 -5.42
N ASP A 110 -15.27 -6.90 -6.05
CA ASP A 110 -14.35 -8.03 -6.10
C ASP A 110 -13.02 -7.70 -6.82
N GLN A 111 -13.04 -6.74 -7.76
CA GLN A 111 -11.85 -6.29 -8.47
C GLN A 111 -10.85 -5.58 -7.54
N LEU A 112 -11.31 -5.14 -6.36
CA LEU A 112 -10.45 -4.54 -5.33
C LEU A 112 -9.73 -5.57 -4.47
N ARG A 113 -10.14 -6.84 -4.50
CA ARG A 113 -9.67 -7.86 -3.54
C ARG A 113 -8.15 -7.92 -3.48
N GLN A 114 -7.61 -7.68 -2.27
CA GLN A 114 -6.18 -7.70 -1.97
C GLN A 114 -5.32 -6.69 -2.78
N ARG A 115 -5.93 -5.73 -3.48
CA ARG A 115 -5.20 -4.66 -4.15
C ARG A 115 -4.57 -3.73 -3.12
N ALA A 116 -3.27 -3.45 -3.26
CA ALA A 116 -2.56 -2.57 -2.34
C ALA A 116 -2.95 -1.10 -2.56
N ILE A 117 -3.08 -0.37 -1.45
CA ILE A 117 -3.48 1.05 -1.45
C ILE A 117 -2.47 1.96 -0.78
N ALA A 118 -1.61 1.40 0.07
CA ALA A 118 -0.57 2.17 0.74
C ALA A 118 0.74 1.39 0.76
N ALA A 119 1.83 2.10 0.57
CA ALA A 119 3.18 1.56 0.64
C ALA A 119 4.13 2.57 1.28
N ASP A 120 5.16 2.06 1.96
CA ASP A 120 6.29 2.82 2.47
C ASP A 120 7.57 2.26 1.84
N ILE A 121 8.23 3.07 1.05
CA ILE A 121 9.46 2.70 0.35
C ILE A 121 10.64 3.39 1.02
N PRO A 122 11.34 2.70 1.93
CA PRO A 122 12.60 3.19 2.49
C PRO A 122 13.71 3.10 1.45
N ASN A 123 14.75 3.89 1.64
CA ASN A 123 15.89 3.89 0.74
C ASN A 123 15.50 4.14 -0.73
N ALA A 124 14.46 4.94 -0.94
CA ALA A 124 14.08 5.41 -2.26
C ALA A 124 15.27 6.13 -2.89
N HIS A 125 15.24 6.38 -4.13
CA HIS A 125 16.23 7.08 -4.94
C HIS A 125 17.67 7.10 -4.36
N ASN A 126 18.58 6.38 -4.97
CA ASN A 126 20.01 6.27 -4.55
C ASN A 126 20.21 5.79 -3.09
N GLY A 127 19.24 5.09 -2.53
CA GLY A 127 19.36 4.41 -1.24
C GLY A 127 19.26 5.32 0.00
N LYS A 128 18.74 6.55 -0.11
CA LYS A 128 18.71 7.49 1.02
C LYS A 128 17.33 8.05 1.33
N GLY A 129 16.54 8.37 0.33
CA GLY A 129 15.23 8.99 0.49
C GLY A 129 14.17 7.99 0.97
N ARG A 130 12.97 8.51 1.24
CA ARG A 130 11.79 7.72 1.57
C ARG A 130 10.59 8.18 0.76
N VAL A 131 9.77 7.25 0.32
CA VAL A 131 8.55 7.57 -0.42
C VAL A 131 7.36 6.85 0.21
N PHE A 132 6.38 7.61 0.68
CA PHE A 132 5.06 7.09 1.02
C PHE A 132 4.12 7.22 -0.16
N LEU A 133 3.44 6.13 -0.51
CA LEU A 133 2.42 6.09 -1.53
C LEU A 133 1.06 5.77 -0.90
N PHE A 134 0.09 6.65 -1.07
CA PHE A 134 -1.31 6.42 -0.73
C PHE A 134 -2.12 6.46 -2.02
N ALA A 135 -2.39 5.30 -2.63
CA ALA A 135 -3.14 5.22 -3.89
C ALA A 135 -4.59 5.71 -3.75
N ASN A 136 -5.21 5.50 -2.57
CA ASN A 136 -6.36 6.29 -2.16
C ASN A 136 -5.94 7.74 -1.87
N ASN A 137 -6.89 8.61 -1.66
CA ASN A 137 -6.60 9.98 -1.21
C ASN A 137 -7.12 10.15 0.22
N PRO A 138 -6.29 9.94 1.26
CA PRO A 138 -6.73 9.97 2.65
C PRO A 138 -7.30 11.31 3.10
N ILE A 139 -6.96 12.39 2.41
CA ILE A 139 -7.42 13.76 2.72
C ILE A 139 -8.46 14.26 1.72
N TYR A 140 -9.13 13.34 0.98
CA TYR A 140 -10.05 13.71 -0.09
C TYR A 140 -11.19 14.60 0.39
N ARG A 141 -11.22 15.83 -0.09
CA ARG A 141 -12.29 16.82 0.12
C ARG A 141 -12.74 16.98 1.58
N TRP A 142 -11.86 16.75 2.54
CA TRP A 142 -12.20 16.83 3.97
C TRP A 142 -13.38 15.93 4.39
N GLN A 143 -13.54 14.76 3.78
CA GLN A 143 -14.73 13.93 3.96
C GLN A 143 -14.54 12.75 4.92
N ASN A 144 -13.41 12.05 4.87
CA ASN A 144 -13.14 10.90 5.75
C ASN A 144 -12.02 11.21 6.73
N HIS A 145 -12.37 11.89 7.81
CA HIS A 145 -11.40 12.36 8.81
C HIS A 145 -10.63 11.22 9.46
N GLY A 146 -11.22 10.01 9.54
CA GLY A 146 -10.55 8.82 10.07
C GLY A 146 -9.30 8.41 9.28
N GLU A 147 -9.16 8.81 8.02
CA GLU A 147 -7.97 8.55 7.22
C GLU A 147 -6.87 9.59 7.36
N PHE A 148 -7.18 10.79 7.90
CA PHE A 148 -6.21 11.89 7.96
C PHE A 148 -4.96 11.53 8.76
N ASN A 149 -5.12 10.73 9.81
CA ASN A 149 -4.00 10.29 10.63
C ASN A 149 -2.95 9.49 9.83
N LEU A 150 -3.33 8.83 8.73
CA LEU A 150 -2.36 8.15 7.87
C LEU A 150 -1.32 9.14 7.33
N VAL A 151 -1.78 10.29 6.83
CA VAL A 151 -0.88 11.32 6.29
C VAL A 151 -0.14 12.03 7.42
N PHE A 152 -0.83 12.40 8.50
CA PHE A 152 -0.18 13.05 9.65
C PHE A 152 0.88 12.17 10.29
N ASN A 153 0.60 10.88 10.46
CA ASN A 153 1.57 9.94 10.99
C ASN A 153 2.77 9.77 10.06
N ALA A 154 2.57 9.73 8.73
CA ALA A 154 3.66 9.71 7.78
C ALA A 154 4.54 10.97 7.87
N MET A 155 3.92 12.14 8.06
CA MET A 155 4.65 13.41 8.25
C MET A 155 5.40 13.46 9.57
N LEU A 156 4.75 13.08 10.68
CA LEU A 156 5.34 13.15 12.01
C LEU A 156 6.46 12.13 12.23
N ASN A 157 6.37 10.99 11.55
CA ASN A 157 7.34 9.90 11.65
C ASN A 157 8.22 9.78 10.38
N TRP A 158 8.47 10.88 9.72
CA TRP A 158 9.23 10.93 8.46
C TRP A 158 10.62 10.29 8.55
N SER A 159 11.28 10.37 9.72
CA SER A 159 12.62 9.83 9.96
C SER A 159 12.62 8.41 10.54
N TYR A 160 11.45 7.85 10.86
CA TYR A 160 11.37 6.50 11.37
C TYR A 160 11.58 5.49 10.25
N VAL A 161 12.60 4.67 10.37
CA VAL A 161 12.83 3.53 9.47
C VAL A 161 12.35 2.27 10.21
N PRO A 162 11.22 1.69 9.83
CA PRO A 162 10.78 0.45 10.45
C PRO A 162 11.80 -0.66 10.19
N PRO A 163 12.02 -1.56 11.15
CA PRO A 163 12.84 -2.73 10.90
C PRO A 163 12.25 -3.52 9.71
N PRO A 164 13.09 -4.15 8.88
CA PRO A 164 12.59 -4.99 7.81
C PRO A 164 11.65 -6.06 8.39
N PRO A 165 10.57 -6.43 7.69
CA PRO A 165 9.70 -7.49 8.15
C PRO A 165 10.52 -8.76 8.35
N PRO A 166 10.21 -9.58 9.37
CA PRO A 166 10.90 -10.84 9.58
C PRO A 166 10.84 -11.65 8.28
N ALA A 167 11.97 -12.23 7.89
CA ALA A 167 12.03 -13.08 6.71
C ALA A 167 10.94 -14.14 6.80
N ALA A 168 10.16 -14.31 5.73
CA ALA A 168 9.15 -15.36 5.68
C ALA A 168 9.80 -16.69 6.07
N ALA A 169 9.23 -17.38 7.04
CA ALA A 169 9.72 -18.70 7.43
C ALA A 169 9.81 -19.58 6.17
N PRO A 170 10.90 -20.34 5.98
CA PRO A 170 11.00 -21.24 4.84
C PRO A 170 9.79 -22.17 4.84
N ALA A 171 9.15 -22.30 3.67
CA ALA A 171 8.02 -23.22 3.53
C ALA A 171 8.43 -24.60 4.04
N PRO A 172 7.58 -25.28 4.82
CA PRO A 172 7.88 -26.61 5.28
C PRO A 172 8.19 -27.51 4.07
N PRO A 173 9.21 -28.38 4.16
CA PRO A 173 9.56 -29.25 3.04
C PRO A 173 8.31 -30.04 2.63
N THR A 174 7.93 -29.93 1.38
CA THR A 174 6.85 -30.75 0.81
C THR A 174 7.30 -32.19 0.91
N GLY A 175 6.79 -32.91 1.90
CA GLY A 175 7.09 -34.31 2.12
C GLY A 175 6.71 -35.10 0.86
N GLY A 176 7.73 -35.58 0.16
CA GLY A 176 7.54 -36.51 -0.96
C GLY A 176 6.79 -37.73 -0.45
N ARG A 177 5.56 -37.90 -0.89
CA ARG A 177 4.84 -39.15 -0.74
C ARG A 177 5.63 -40.22 -1.49
N GLY A 178 6.45 -40.96 -0.75
CA GLY A 178 7.13 -42.14 -1.25
C GLY A 178 6.09 -43.13 -1.80
N GLY A 179 6.18 -43.38 -3.09
CA GLY A 179 5.42 -44.42 -3.75
C GLY A 179 5.75 -45.76 -3.12
N ARG A 180 4.78 -46.36 -2.45
CA ARG A 180 4.83 -47.77 -2.11
C ARG A 180 4.50 -48.55 -3.37
N ALA A 181 5.53 -49.08 -4.02
CA ALA A 181 5.37 -50.15 -5.00
C ALA A 181 4.77 -51.34 -4.31
N ALA A 182 3.60 -51.79 -4.73
CA ALA A 182 3.07 -53.10 -4.38
C ALA A 182 3.73 -54.10 -5.35
N GLN A 183 4.59 -54.95 -4.80
CA GLN A 183 4.88 -56.25 -5.37
C GLN A 183 3.86 -57.27 -4.82
N GLN A 184 3.10 -57.82 -5.67
CA GLN A 184 2.79 -59.27 -5.84
C GLN A 184 1.81 -59.44 -7.00
#